data_60ca62b4713777fdeaf5e9dd8bb461c4
#
_entry.id   60ca62b4713777fdeaf5e9dd8bb461c4
#
_cell.length_a   1.000
_cell.length_b   1.000
_cell.length_c   1.000
_cell.angle_alpha   90.00
_cell.angle_beta   90.00
_cell.angle_gamma   90.00
#
_symmetry.space_group_name_H-M   'P 1'
#
loop_
_entity.id
_entity.type
_entity.pdbx_description
1 polymer ?
#
loop_
_entity_poly.entity_id
_entity_poly.type
_entity_poly.pdbx_seq_one_letter_code
_entity_poly.pdbx_strand_id
1 'polypeptide(L)'
;MTHIFGNPGTTELAIMHALNDRTELSYVLGLQESVVVAMADGFARASGTLTACNVHVAPGLGNAIGSIYNAYKSGSPLIITAGQQEQGHGLTEPLLYGPMIDMARPVVKWAHEISRIEDMPRVIHRAAKIATTAPTGPVFLSLPGDILNQESQVELGVPTRVDTVGRPSESALEQLTNTILASNNPVIIAGSEIVSSDAQNQVANLAEALGAPVYQQTVPSGAHFISEHPAFMGSLTRDQQRVRNALAPYGLMLAIGCDILQMSVWSPTDPLPPALEILQIGLRDWEMGKNYPAKLALRHDVGETLGALVPLLIQRGGQNLKDRASARMESLTLSNWSTNRTTRIQEAAEDANTHPIEPQWLMMTLSSQLTENCIVVDEGLTAAKSLLDFMPLRDRYSYFGMVSGGIGWGIAAAIGVQLAQPDRRVVAIIGDGSAMYSPQALWTAAHLQLPITFVILNNRGYRILKERLIAFHGDERFIGMDFKDPPIDMAALSTALGTPGKQINEPDEFIACFSESLKSTGPSLLEVMVEPGPGN
;
A
#
# COMPACT_ATOMS: atom_id res chain seq x y z
N MET A 1 -14.94 1.03 14.83
CA MET A 1 -15.14 0.04 13.75
C MET A 1 -16.56 0.21 13.24
N THR A 2 -16.73 0.40 11.94
CA THR A 2 -18.03 0.67 11.28
C THR A 2 -18.37 -0.37 10.23
N HIS A 3 -17.36 -1.11 9.75
CA HIS A 3 -17.49 -2.11 8.69
C HIS A 3 -16.88 -3.43 9.12
N ILE A 4 -17.50 -4.53 8.69
CA ILE A 4 -16.99 -5.90 8.74
C ILE A 4 -17.01 -6.44 7.32
N PHE A 5 -15.87 -6.87 6.82
CA PHE A 5 -15.76 -7.50 5.52
C PHE A 5 -15.83 -9.01 5.67
N GLY A 6 -16.54 -9.71 4.79
CA GLY A 6 -16.64 -11.16 4.99
C GLY A 6 -17.14 -11.94 3.79
N ASN A 7 -16.85 -13.24 3.83
CA ASN A 7 -17.45 -14.28 3.02
C ASN A 7 -17.89 -15.39 3.98
N PRO A 8 -19.18 -15.41 4.41
CA PRO A 8 -19.62 -16.28 5.49
C PRO A 8 -19.84 -17.71 4.99
N GLY A 9 -19.59 -18.67 5.88
CA GLY A 9 -20.01 -20.05 5.71
C GLY A 9 -20.90 -20.50 6.87
N THR A 10 -21.14 -21.80 6.97
CA THR A 10 -22.04 -22.37 7.98
C THR A 10 -21.56 -22.19 9.43
N THR A 11 -20.26 -22.14 9.65
CA THR A 11 -19.66 -21.94 10.98
C THR A 11 -19.77 -20.49 11.45
N GLU A 12 -20.01 -19.54 10.56
CA GLU A 12 -20.12 -18.12 10.85
C GLU A 12 -21.57 -17.63 11.01
N LEU A 13 -22.58 -18.52 10.89
CA LEU A 13 -24.00 -18.16 10.98
C LEU A 13 -24.38 -17.46 12.28
N ALA A 14 -23.74 -17.81 13.40
CA ALA A 14 -23.97 -17.13 14.69
C ALA A 14 -23.55 -15.64 14.61
N ILE A 15 -22.45 -15.33 13.91
CA ILE A 15 -22.02 -13.94 13.67
C ILE A 15 -23.04 -13.22 12.77
N MET A 16 -23.48 -13.86 11.68
CA MET A 16 -24.50 -13.31 10.78
C MET A 16 -25.81 -13.03 11.51
N HIS A 17 -26.24 -13.95 12.37
CA HIS A 17 -27.43 -13.77 13.19
C HIS A 17 -27.31 -12.58 14.14
N ALA A 18 -26.16 -12.45 14.83
CA ALA A 18 -25.92 -11.33 15.74
C ALA A 18 -25.83 -9.96 15.04
N LEU A 19 -25.44 -9.92 13.76
CA LEU A 19 -25.37 -8.67 12.97
C LEU A 19 -26.74 -8.13 12.56
N ASN A 20 -27.80 -8.96 12.53
CA ASN A 20 -29.15 -8.50 12.18
C ASN A 20 -29.67 -7.36 13.08
N ASP A 21 -29.24 -7.33 14.34
CA ASP A 21 -29.67 -6.36 15.34
C ASP A 21 -28.64 -5.22 15.52
N ARG A 22 -27.62 -5.12 14.65
CA ARG A 22 -26.50 -4.17 14.76
C ARG A 22 -26.43 -3.22 13.57
N THR A 23 -27.37 -2.29 13.52
CA THR A 23 -27.48 -1.31 12.41
C THR A 23 -26.30 -0.34 12.33
N GLU A 24 -25.50 -0.23 13.38
CA GLU A 24 -24.26 0.56 13.43
C GLU A 24 -23.06 -0.09 12.72
N LEU A 25 -23.18 -1.37 12.33
CA LEU A 25 -22.16 -2.12 11.61
C LEU A 25 -22.64 -2.47 10.21
N SER A 26 -21.86 -2.10 9.21
CA SER A 26 -22.12 -2.48 7.81
C SER A 26 -21.33 -3.77 7.50
N TYR A 27 -22.03 -4.81 7.04
CA TYR A 27 -21.39 -6.02 6.53
C TYR A 27 -21.15 -5.90 5.03
N VAL A 28 -19.89 -6.00 4.61
CA VAL A 28 -19.47 -5.90 3.21
C VAL A 28 -19.14 -7.31 2.69
N LEU A 29 -19.99 -7.82 1.81
CA LEU A 29 -19.80 -9.15 1.22
C LEU A 29 -18.73 -9.12 0.13
N GLY A 30 -17.72 -9.99 0.28
CA GLY A 30 -16.78 -10.36 -0.78
C GLY A 30 -17.01 -11.80 -1.21
N LEU A 31 -16.98 -12.07 -2.51
CA LEU A 31 -17.29 -13.41 -3.06
C LEU A 31 -16.08 -14.37 -3.06
N GLN A 32 -15.00 -13.97 -2.38
CA GLN A 32 -13.79 -14.77 -2.21
C GLN A 32 -12.95 -14.19 -1.08
N GLU A 33 -12.29 -15.00 -0.27
CA GLU A 33 -11.68 -14.58 0.99
C GLU A 33 -10.43 -13.70 0.79
N SER A 34 -9.67 -13.84 -0.30
CA SER A 34 -8.59 -12.90 -0.61
C SER A 34 -9.14 -11.50 -0.90
N VAL A 35 -10.31 -11.42 -1.59
CA VAL A 35 -11.03 -10.16 -1.84
C VAL A 35 -11.45 -9.52 -0.52
N VAL A 36 -12.01 -10.31 0.40
CA VAL A 36 -12.44 -9.87 1.74
C VAL A 36 -11.29 -9.18 2.49
N VAL A 37 -10.14 -9.85 2.57
CA VAL A 37 -8.98 -9.31 3.31
C VAL A 37 -8.37 -8.10 2.60
N ALA A 38 -8.32 -8.10 1.27
CA ALA A 38 -7.80 -6.96 0.50
C ALA A 38 -8.71 -5.71 0.63
N MET A 39 -10.05 -5.89 0.65
CA MET A 39 -10.98 -4.78 0.96
C MET A 39 -10.74 -4.23 2.38
N ALA A 40 -10.60 -5.13 3.38
CA ALA A 40 -10.33 -4.73 4.76
C ALA A 40 -8.99 -4.00 4.89
N ASP A 41 -7.94 -4.45 4.17
CA ASP A 41 -6.63 -3.79 4.12
C ASP A 41 -6.74 -2.38 3.52
N GLY A 42 -7.40 -2.23 2.37
CA GLY A 42 -7.64 -0.92 1.74
C GLY A 42 -8.39 0.04 2.68
N PHE A 43 -9.46 -0.45 3.35
CA PHE A 43 -10.22 0.33 4.32
C PHE A 43 -9.37 0.75 5.52
N ALA A 44 -8.62 -0.18 6.11
CA ALA A 44 -7.76 0.10 7.27
C ALA A 44 -6.68 1.15 6.94
N ARG A 45 -6.05 1.04 5.77
CA ARG A 45 -5.03 1.99 5.30
C ARG A 45 -5.60 3.39 5.06
N ALA A 46 -6.78 3.48 4.46
CA ALA A 46 -7.41 4.75 4.11
C ALA A 46 -8.15 5.40 5.29
N SER A 47 -8.67 4.63 6.25
CA SER A 47 -9.33 5.16 7.45
C SER A 47 -8.38 5.40 8.62
N GLY A 48 -7.21 4.72 8.65
CA GLY A 48 -6.31 4.71 9.79
C GLY A 48 -6.89 4.00 11.03
N THR A 49 -7.94 3.17 10.88
CA THR A 49 -8.67 2.55 11.99
C THR A 49 -8.57 1.03 11.99
N LEU A 50 -8.79 0.43 13.18
CA LEU A 50 -8.94 -1.01 13.32
C LEU A 50 -10.12 -1.49 12.49
N THR A 51 -9.89 -2.51 11.65
CA THR A 51 -10.89 -3.10 10.77
C THR A 51 -11.04 -4.59 11.06
N ALA A 52 -12.24 -5.14 10.91
CA ALA A 52 -12.49 -6.57 11.05
C ALA A 52 -12.85 -7.21 9.72
N CYS A 53 -12.39 -8.45 9.54
CA CYS A 53 -12.85 -9.30 8.45
C CYS A 53 -13.04 -10.75 8.91
N ASN A 54 -13.91 -11.47 8.18
CA ASN A 54 -14.25 -12.84 8.48
C ASN A 54 -14.09 -13.72 7.25
N VAL A 55 -13.44 -14.87 7.41
CA VAL A 55 -13.24 -15.88 6.36
C VAL A 55 -13.75 -17.23 6.84
N HIS A 56 -14.06 -18.17 5.92
CA HIS A 56 -14.69 -19.42 6.27
C HIS A 56 -13.69 -20.53 6.52
N VAL A 57 -13.54 -20.92 7.78
CA VAL A 57 -12.73 -22.05 8.28
C VAL A 57 -11.35 -22.19 7.62
N ALA A 58 -10.73 -23.37 7.61
CA ALA A 58 -9.39 -23.58 7.06
C ALA A 58 -9.28 -23.34 5.54
N PRO A 59 -10.22 -23.78 4.67
CA PRO A 59 -10.17 -23.44 3.24
C PRO A 59 -10.24 -21.94 2.97
N GLY A 60 -11.12 -21.21 3.65
CA GLY A 60 -11.23 -19.75 3.49
C GLY A 60 -10.00 -19.02 4.00
N LEU A 61 -9.42 -19.45 5.13
CA LEU A 61 -8.14 -18.93 5.58
C LEU A 61 -7.03 -19.20 4.54
N GLY A 62 -7.00 -20.43 3.98
CA GLY A 62 -6.04 -20.79 2.93
C GLY A 62 -6.14 -19.86 1.72
N ASN A 63 -7.35 -19.57 1.24
CA ASN A 63 -7.61 -18.62 0.17
C ASN A 63 -7.14 -17.19 0.50
N ALA A 64 -7.18 -16.79 1.77
CA ALA A 64 -6.86 -15.44 2.24
C ALA A 64 -5.38 -15.20 2.53
N ILE A 65 -4.53 -16.22 2.70
CA ILE A 65 -3.14 -16.10 3.19
C ILE A 65 -2.33 -15.06 2.41
N GLY A 66 -2.44 -15.02 1.07
CA GLY A 66 -1.73 -14.05 0.25
C GLY A 66 -2.12 -12.60 0.58
N SER A 67 -3.42 -12.34 0.77
CA SER A 67 -3.92 -11.00 1.14
C SER A 67 -3.59 -10.66 2.61
N ILE A 68 -3.58 -11.64 3.51
CA ILE A 68 -3.13 -11.45 4.89
C ILE A 68 -1.63 -11.07 4.92
N TYR A 69 -0.82 -11.69 4.06
CA TYR A 69 0.59 -11.32 3.91
C TYR A 69 0.76 -9.88 3.41
N ASN A 70 -0.07 -9.43 2.44
CA ASN A 70 -0.08 -8.02 2.02
C ASN A 70 -0.42 -7.08 3.19
N ALA A 71 -1.48 -7.37 3.96
CA ALA A 71 -1.87 -6.60 5.13
C ALA A 71 -0.79 -6.60 6.24
N TYR A 72 -0.08 -7.70 6.43
CA TYR A 72 1.05 -7.80 7.36
C TYR A 72 2.21 -6.89 6.94
N LYS A 73 2.54 -6.89 5.64
CA LYS A 73 3.62 -6.05 5.09
C LYS A 73 3.27 -4.55 5.09
N SER A 74 2.00 -4.21 4.87
CA SER A 74 1.53 -2.82 4.97
C SER A 74 1.36 -2.35 6.42
N GLY A 75 1.35 -3.26 7.39
CA GLY A 75 1.13 -2.93 8.78
C GLY A 75 -0.33 -2.58 9.09
N SER A 76 -1.30 -3.06 8.32
CA SER A 76 -2.71 -2.75 8.49
C SER A 76 -3.29 -3.36 9.77
N PRO A 77 -3.92 -2.56 10.64
CA PRO A 77 -4.50 -3.06 11.89
C PRO A 77 -5.81 -3.81 11.61
N LEU A 78 -5.71 -5.12 11.39
CA LEU A 78 -6.86 -5.99 11.12
C LEU A 78 -7.09 -7.01 12.24
N ILE A 79 -8.35 -7.28 12.55
CA ILE A 79 -8.79 -8.51 13.24
C ILE A 79 -9.41 -9.42 12.19
N ILE A 80 -8.74 -10.52 11.89
CA ILE A 80 -9.21 -11.54 10.97
C ILE A 80 -9.78 -12.68 11.79
N THR A 81 -11.03 -13.06 11.53
CA THR A 81 -11.67 -14.17 12.20
C THR A 81 -12.00 -15.28 11.21
N ALA A 82 -11.98 -16.52 11.68
CA ALA A 82 -12.55 -17.65 10.96
C ALA A 82 -13.32 -18.53 11.94
N GLY A 83 -14.47 -19.03 11.52
CA GLY A 83 -15.12 -20.10 12.26
C GLY A 83 -14.26 -21.35 12.30
N GLN A 84 -14.46 -22.19 13.29
CA GLN A 84 -13.84 -23.52 13.43
C GLN A 84 -14.92 -24.54 13.76
N GLN A 85 -14.65 -25.80 13.47
CA GLN A 85 -15.48 -26.91 13.94
C GLN A 85 -15.52 -26.92 15.48
N GLU A 86 -16.56 -27.52 16.03
CA GLU A 86 -16.73 -27.65 17.48
C GLU A 86 -15.51 -28.33 18.12
N GLN A 87 -15.08 -27.86 19.29
CA GLN A 87 -13.88 -28.34 19.98
C GLN A 87 -13.93 -29.86 20.26
N GLY A 88 -15.09 -30.39 20.64
CA GLY A 88 -15.29 -31.81 20.85
C GLY A 88 -15.12 -32.68 19.61
N HIS A 89 -15.26 -32.12 18.41
CA HIS A 89 -15.10 -32.79 17.13
C HIS A 89 -13.66 -32.84 16.63
N GLY A 90 -12.76 -31.98 17.10
CA GLY A 90 -11.40 -31.83 16.57
C GLY A 90 -10.61 -33.13 16.45
N LEU A 91 -10.77 -34.05 17.43
CA LEU A 91 -10.11 -35.36 17.44
C LEU A 91 -10.52 -36.25 16.24
N THR A 92 -11.71 -36.06 15.69
CA THR A 92 -12.22 -36.87 14.57
C THR A 92 -11.87 -36.28 13.20
N GLU A 93 -11.15 -35.14 13.19
CA GLU A 93 -10.76 -34.39 11.96
C GLU A 93 -11.96 -34.22 11.00
N PRO A 94 -13.05 -33.55 11.44
CA PRO A 94 -14.23 -33.40 10.64
C PRO A 94 -13.96 -32.58 9.38
N LEU A 95 -14.87 -32.64 8.40
CA LEU A 95 -14.79 -31.87 7.17
C LEU A 95 -14.54 -30.39 7.46
N LEU A 96 -13.62 -29.75 6.74
CA LEU A 96 -13.19 -28.36 6.87
C LEU A 96 -12.34 -28.04 8.12
N TYR A 97 -12.10 -29.01 9.00
CA TYR A 97 -11.19 -28.82 10.13
C TYR A 97 -9.75 -28.62 9.65
N GLY A 98 -9.00 -27.74 10.31
CA GLY A 98 -7.59 -27.55 10.02
C GLY A 98 -6.85 -26.76 11.11
N PRO A 99 -5.50 -26.82 11.13
CA PRO A 99 -4.68 -26.15 12.14
C PRO A 99 -4.54 -24.65 11.83
N MET A 100 -5.65 -23.90 11.88
CA MET A 100 -5.72 -22.52 11.40
C MET A 100 -4.75 -21.57 12.13
N ILE A 101 -4.47 -21.81 13.42
CA ILE A 101 -3.50 -21.01 14.17
C ILE A 101 -2.10 -21.11 13.55
N ASP A 102 -1.68 -22.32 13.18
CA ASP A 102 -0.36 -22.54 12.58
C ASP A 102 -0.30 -22.05 11.13
N MET A 103 -1.42 -22.11 10.40
CA MET A 103 -1.53 -21.53 9.06
C MET A 103 -1.38 -20.01 9.08
N ALA A 104 -1.98 -19.32 10.04
CA ALA A 104 -1.96 -17.86 10.12
C ALA A 104 -0.69 -17.30 10.77
N ARG A 105 -0.09 -18.01 11.72
CA ARG A 105 1.02 -17.53 12.58
C ARG A 105 2.16 -16.81 11.83
N PRO A 106 2.65 -17.29 10.67
CA PRO A 106 3.76 -16.64 9.96
C PRO A 106 3.43 -15.26 9.38
N VAL A 107 2.16 -14.94 9.21
CA VAL A 107 1.69 -13.75 8.48
C VAL A 107 0.81 -12.81 9.31
N VAL A 108 0.79 -13.00 10.65
CA VAL A 108 0.06 -12.13 11.59
C VAL A 108 0.90 -11.81 12.81
N LYS A 109 0.59 -10.73 13.52
CA LYS A 109 1.26 -10.38 14.79
C LYS A 109 0.91 -11.35 15.92
N TRP A 110 -0.28 -11.90 15.91
CA TRP A 110 -0.77 -12.83 16.90
C TRP A 110 -1.91 -13.67 16.33
N ALA A 111 -1.94 -14.96 16.70
CA ALA A 111 -2.98 -15.89 16.33
C ALA A 111 -3.45 -16.64 17.60
N HIS A 112 -4.77 -16.78 17.77
CA HIS A 112 -5.35 -17.44 18.93
C HIS A 112 -6.69 -18.11 18.61
N GLU A 113 -6.95 -19.27 19.21
CA GLU A 113 -8.27 -19.92 19.18
C GLU A 113 -8.98 -19.69 20.50
N ILE A 114 -10.23 -19.25 20.45
CA ILE A 114 -11.04 -19.00 21.64
C ILE A 114 -11.61 -20.34 22.13
N SER A 115 -11.28 -20.73 23.35
CA SER A 115 -11.67 -22.01 23.93
C SER A 115 -12.80 -21.92 24.94
N ARG A 116 -13.20 -20.72 25.38
CA ARG A 116 -14.25 -20.44 26.34
C ARG A 116 -14.95 -19.13 26.01
N ILE A 117 -16.28 -19.13 26.13
CA ILE A 117 -17.06 -17.92 25.85
C ILE A 117 -16.75 -16.78 26.84
N GLU A 118 -16.44 -17.09 28.10
CA GLU A 118 -16.12 -16.08 29.12
C GLU A 118 -14.84 -15.33 28.81
N ASP A 119 -13.93 -15.92 28.00
CA ASP A 119 -12.68 -15.28 27.58
C ASP A 119 -12.85 -14.43 26.34
N MET A 120 -13.97 -14.54 25.60
CA MET A 120 -14.22 -13.82 24.33
C MET A 120 -13.96 -12.30 24.43
N PRO A 121 -14.54 -11.54 25.39
CA PRO A 121 -14.29 -10.09 25.48
C PRO A 121 -12.81 -9.77 25.70
N ARG A 122 -12.15 -10.55 26.55
CA ARG A 122 -10.72 -10.37 26.87
C ARG A 122 -9.82 -10.66 25.69
N VAL A 123 -10.13 -11.70 24.90
CA VAL A 123 -9.38 -12.06 23.69
C VAL A 123 -9.57 -10.99 22.60
N ILE A 124 -10.80 -10.50 22.38
CA ILE A 124 -11.08 -9.43 21.42
C ILE A 124 -10.33 -8.13 21.80
N HIS A 125 -10.35 -7.74 23.09
CA HIS A 125 -9.59 -6.57 23.55
C HIS A 125 -8.09 -6.73 23.36
N ARG A 126 -7.56 -7.93 23.62
CA ARG A 126 -6.14 -8.25 23.38
C ARG A 126 -5.80 -8.18 21.89
N ALA A 127 -6.65 -8.73 21.03
CA ALA A 127 -6.49 -8.69 19.58
C ALA A 127 -6.47 -7.24 19.08
N ALA A 128 -7.44 -6.42 19.49
CA ALA A 128 -7.51 -5.00 19.15
C ALA A 128 -6.26 -4.24 19.59
N LYS A 129 -5.84 -4.44 20.86
CA LYS A 129 -4.61 -3.84 21.38
C LYS A 129 -3.39 -4.23 20.55
N ILE A 130 -3.20 -5.52 20.23
CA ILE A 130 -2.02 -6.01 19.49
C ILE A 130 -2.03 -5.45 18.05
N ALA A 131 -3.19 -5.48 17.39
CA ALA A 131 -3.32 -4.98 16.03
C ALA A 131 -3.00 -3.49 15.91
N THR A 132 -3.44 -2.69 16.88
CA THR A 132 -3.30 -1.21 16.87
C THR A 132 -2.04 -0.68 17.55
N THR A 133 -1.31 -1.50 18.33
CA THR A 133 -0.02 -1.08 18.90
C THR A 133 1.06 -1.08 17.82
N ALA A 134 1.73 0.03 17.63
CA ALA A 134 2.79 0.16 16.62
C ALA A 134 4.05 -0.71 16.94
N PRO A 135 4.67 -1.30 15.93
CA PRO A 135 4.24 -1.36 14.53
C PRO A 135 2.92 -2.13 14.40
N THR A 136 1.90 -1.48 13.81
CA THR A 136 0.57 -2.05 13.63
C THR A 136 0.58 -3.26 12.69
N GLY A 137 -0.50 -4.07 12.68
CA GLY A 137 -0.59 -5.22 11.77
C GLY A 137 -1.72 -6.17 12.11
N PRO A 138 -2.00 -7.16 11.24
CA PRO A 138 -3.11 -8.08 11.40
C PRO A 138 -2.93 -9.04 12.56
N VAL A 139 -4.05 -9.46 13.14
CA VAL A 139 -4.16 -10.57 14.10
C VAL A 139 -5.22 -11.55 13.64
N PHE A 140 -5.11 -12.81 14.01
CA PHE A 140 -6.04 -13.87 13.62
C PHE A 140 -6.69 -14.52 14.84
N LEU A 141 -8.02 -14.73 14.77
CA LEU A 141 -8.80 -15.43 15.79
C LEU A 141 -9.59 -16.58 15.16
N SER A 142 -9.41 -17.77 15.69
CA SER A 142 -10.23 -18.95 15.40
C SER A 142 -11.40 -19.02 16.38
N LEU A 143 -12.61 -19.22 15.87
CA LEU A 143 -13.86 -19.15 16.60
C LEU A 143 -14.61 -20.49 16.48
N PRO A 144 -14.44 -21.45 17.42
CA PRO A 144 -15.15 -22.71 17.40
C PRO A 144 -16.67 -22.55 17.47
N GLY A 145 -17.40 -23.42 16.75
CA GLY A 145 -18.85 -23.36 16.62
C GLY A 145 -19.59 -23.52 17.95
N ASP A 146 -19.10 -24.37 18.83
CA ASP A 146 -19.65 -24.53 20.18
C ASP A 146 -19.52 -23.27 21.04
N ILE A 147 -18.46 -22.48 20.84
CA ILE A 147 -18.28 -21.20 21.52
C ILE A 147 -19.19 -20.11 20.91
N LEU A 148 -19.30 -20.06 19.58
CA LEU A 148 -20.13 -19.05 18.88
C LEU A 148 -21.62 -19.23 19.16
N ASN A 149 -22.09 -20.47 19.45
CA ASN A 149 -23.49 -20.78 19.72
C ASN A 149 -23.84 -20.78 21.21
N GLN A 150 -22.89 -20.49 22.12
CA GLN A 150 -23.15 -20.36 23.54
C GLN A 150 -23.73 -19.00 23.90
N GLU A 151 -24.57 -18.99 24.92
CA GLU A 151 -25.02 -17.77 25.60
C GLU A 151 -24.38 -17.67 26.97
N SER A 152 -23.87 -16.51 27.34
CA SER A 152 -23.27 -16.26 28.65
C SER A 152 -23.41 -14.79 29.04
N GLN A 153 -23.53 -14.57 30.35
CA GLN A 153 -23.41 -13.23 30.92
C GLN A 153 -21.92 -12.90 31.08
N VAL A 154 -21.39 -12.07 30.20
CA VAL A 154 -19.98 -11.66 30.22
C VAL A 154 -19.85 -10.15 30.44
N GLU A 155 -18.85 -9.76 31.23
CA GLU A 155 -18.43 -8.36 31.29
C GLU A 155 -17.64 -8.04 30.02
N LEU A 156 -18.11 -7.05 29.25
CA LEU A 156 -17.40 -6.64 28.04
C LEU A 156 -16.08 -5.94 28.37
N GLY A 157 -15.96 -5.31 29.53
CA GLY A 157 -14.77 -4.59 29.95
C GLY A 157 -14.51 -3.32 29.13
N VAL A 158 -13.32 -2.75 29.29
CA VAL A 158 -12.89 -1.53 28.57
C VAL A 158 -11.61 -1.84 27.79
N PRO A 159 -11.52 -1.45 26.49
CA PRO A 159 -10.32 -1.66 25.69
C PRO A 159 -9.17 -0.75 26.17
N THR A 160 -7.96 -1.29 26.17
CA THR A 160 -6.74 -0.51 26.46
C THR A 160 -6.08 -0.13 25.13
N ARG A 161 -5.82 1.15 24.95
CA ARG A 161 -4.89 1.64 23.92
C ARG A 161 -3.52 1.84 24.54
N VAL A 162 -2.48 1.35 23.85
CA VAL A 162 -1.10 1.63 24.21
C VAL A 162 -0.68 2.86 23.42
N ASP A 163 -0.33 3.92 24.12
CA ASP A 163 0.29 5.08 23.51
C ASP A 163 1.74 4.73 23.16
N THR A 164 2.06 4.78 21.87
CA THR A 164 3.40 4.56 21.32
C THR A 164 3.96 5.83 20.69
N VAL A 165 3.22 6.93 20.82
CA VAL A 165 3.64 8.25 20.31
C VAL A 165 4.65 8.83 21.29
N GLY A 166 5.91 8.89 20.87
CA GLY A 166 6.99 9.37 21.72
C GLY A 166 8.18 9.86 20.91
N ARG A 167 8.97 10.74 21.53
CA ARG A 167 10.19 11.30 20.96
C ARG A 167 11.43 10.77 21.66
N PRO A 168 12.62 10.85 21.01
CA PRO A 168 13.90 10.49 21.64
C PRO A 168 14.22 11.33 22.87
N SER A 169 15.10 10.80 23.72
CA SER A 169 15.68 11.58 24.82
C SER A 169 16.45 12.81 24.31
N GLU A 170 16.61 13.82 25.15
CA GLU A 170 17.35 15.03 24.79
C GLU A 170 18.78 14.71 24.32
N SER A 171 19.46 13.74 24.97
CA SER A 171 20.81 13.31 24.57
C SER A 171 20.84 12.66 23.19
N ALA A 172 19.81 11.86 22.83
CA ALA A 172 19.71 11.26 21.52
C ALA A 172 19.37 12.30 20.42
N LEU A 173 18.51 13.28 20.75
CA LEU A 173 18.23 14.42 19.88
C LEU A 173 19.47 15.28 19.64
N GLU A 174 20.28 15.49 20.68
CA GLU A 174 21.55 16.21 20.58
C GLU A 174 22.55 15.49 19.67
N GLN A 175 22.69 14.17 19.86
CA GLN A 175 23.57 13.35 19.03
C GLN A 175 23.11 13.38 17.55
N LEU A 176 21.80 13.25 17.32
CA LEU A 176 21.19 13.33 15.99
C LEU A 176 21.47 14.70 15.34
N THR A 177 21.19 15.79 16.08
CA THR A 177 21.42 17.17 15.64
C THR A 177 22.88 17.40 15.26
N ASN A 178 23.83 17.01 16.13
CA ASN A 178 25.26 17.17 15.89
C ASN A 178 25.73 16.39 14.66
N THR A 179 25.23 15.16 14.47
CA THR A 179 25.57 14.33 13.32
C THR A 179 25.07 14.96 12.01
N ILE A 180 23.84 15.46 12.01
CA ILE A 180 23.25 16.12 10.82
C ILE A 180 24.00 17.42 10.49
N LEU A 181 24.29 18.26 11.48
CA LEU A 181 24.99 19.53 11.29
C LEU A 181 26.45 19.36 10.82
N ALA A 182 27.09 18.25 11.18
CA ALA A 182 28.44 17.91 10.72
C ALA A 182 28.47 17.45 9.26
N SER A 183 27.33 17.03 8.70
CA SER A 183 27.25 16.60 7.30
C SER A 183 27.16 17.77 6.33
N ASN A 184 27.85 17.64 5.21
CA ASN A 184 27.84 18.67 4.18
C ASN A 184 26.73 18.51 3.13
N ASN A 185 26.22 17.29 2.91
CA ASN A 185 25.26 17.00 1.84
C ASN A 185 24.29 15.88 2.26
N PRO A 186 23.24 16.19 3.07
CA PRO A 186 22.25 15.21 3.47
C PRO A 186 21.22 14.94 2.36
N VAL A 187 20.68 13.72 2.34
CA VAL A 187 19.52 13.30 1.55
C VAL A 187 18.48 12.65 2.47
N ILE A 188 17.19 12.84 2.18
CA ILE A 188 16.08 12.23 2.91
C ILE A 188 15.45 11.14 2.07
N ILE A 189 15.25 9.96 2.66
CA ILE A 189 14.44 8.88 2.09
C ILE A 189 13.15 8.78 2.90
N ALA A 190 12.05 9.10 2.23
CA ALA A 190 10.72 9.15 2.82
C ALA A 190 10.00 7.80 2.68
N GLY A 191 9.47 7.26 3.78
CA GLY A 191 8.79 5.96 3.79
C GLY A 191 7.38 5.98 4.35
N SER A 192 6.78 4.80 4.46
CA SER A 192 5.36 4.61 4.77
C SER A 192 4.94 5.11 6.17
N GLU A 193 5.85 5.14 7.14
CA GLU A 193 5.51 5.59 8.49
C GLU A 193 5.26 7.11 8.56
N ILE A 194 5.70 7.89 7.57
CA ILE A 194 5.35 9.31 7.45
C ILE A 194 3.84 9.48 7.28
N VAL A 195 3.21 8.59 6.47
CA VAL A 195 1.76 8.60 6.26
C VAL A 195 1.02 8.20 7.54
N SER A 196 1.47 7.14 8.22
CA SER A 196 0.82 6.65 9.44
C SER A 196 0.98 7.59 10.64
N SER A 197 2.08 8.36 10.70
CA SER A 197 2.36 9.37 11.73
C SER A 197 1.84 10.77 11.36
N ASP A 198 1.21 10.92 10.19
CA ASP A 198 0.75 12.22 9.66
C ASP A 198 1.84 13.30 9.64
N ALA A 199 3.06 12.91 9.26
CA ALA A 199 4.29 13.69 9.44
C ALA A 199 4.78 14.36 8.15
N GLN A 200 3.96 14.47 7.09
CA GLN A 200 4.37 15.06 5.81
C GLN A 200 4.91 16.49 5.97
N ASN A 201 4.22 17.30 6.78
CA ASN A 201 4.66 18.68 7.06
C ASN A 201 5.99 18.72 7.84
N GLN A 202 6.20 17.83 8.79
CA GLN A 202 7.44 17.76 9.57
C GLN A 202 8.63 17.35 8.69
N VAL A 203 8.43 16.44 7.74
CA VAL A 203 9.47 16.06 6.77
C VAL A 203 9.75 17.21 5.79
N ALA A 204 8.73 17.95 5.36
CA ALA A 204 8.91 19.14 4.53
C ALA A 204 9.74 20.20 5.27
N ASN A 205 9.40 20.51 6.52
CA ASN A 205 10.16 21.43 7.36
C ASN A 205 11.62 20.98 7.56
N LEU A 206 11.86 19.66 7.70
CA LEU A 206 13.22 19.12 7.80
C LEU A 206 13.97 19.32 6.49
N ALA A 207 13.34 19.03 5.35
CA ALA A 207 13.93 19.21 4.02
C ALA A 207 14.30 20.67 3.77
N GLU A 208 13.42 21.60 4.12
CA GLU A 208 13.67 23.04 4.00
C GLU A 208 14.81 23.51 4.93
N ALA A 209 14.78 23.07 6.20
CA ALA A 209 15.81 23.46 7.17
C ALA A 209 17.22 23.02 6.76
N LEU A 210 17.33 21.91 6.03
CA LEU A 210 18.62 21.35 5.59
C LEU A 210 18.97 21.69 4.14
N GLY A 211 18.01 22.13 3.33
CA GLY A 211 18.12 22.14 1.86
C GLY A 211 18.39 20.74 1.32
N ALA A 212 17.72 19.73 1.87
CA ALA A 212 17.96 18.33 1.55
C ALA A 212 16.97 17.82 0.52
N PRO A 213 17.42 17.16 -0.55
CA PRO A 213 16.51 16.49 -1.47
C PRO A 213 15.79 15.33 -0.79
N VAL A 214 14.55 15.08 -1.21
CA VAL A 214 13.69 14.02 -0.70
C VAL A 214 13.36 13.04 -1.82
N TYR A 215 13.67 11.77 -1.61
CA TYR A 215 13.22 10.67 -2.45
C TYR A 215 12.23 9.82 -1.69
N GLN A 216 11.20 9.30 -2.35
CA GLN A 216 10.43 8.19 -1.80
C GLN A 216 11.25 6.89 -1.86
N GLN A 217 10.97 5.96 -0.95
CA GLN A 217 11.56 4.63 -0.93
C GLN A 217 11.30 3.85 -2.23
N THR A 218 12.04 2.76 -2.45
CA THR A 218 12.03 1.94 -3.69
C THR A 218 10.70 1.27 -4.03
N VAL A 219 9.82 1.12 -3.05
CA VAL A 219 8.44 0.62 -3.22
C VAL A 219 7.50 1.66 -2.65
N PRO A 220 7.06 2.65 -3.44
CA PRO A 220 6.11 3.64 -2.98
C PRO A 220 4.75 2.98 -2.76
N SER A 221 4.35 2.87 -1.50
CA SER A 221 3.07 2.28 -1.09
C SER A 221 2.01 3.31 -0.72
N GLY A 222 2.39 4.57 -0.65
CA GLY A 222 1.56 5.71 -0.28
C GLY A 222 2.16 7.02 -0.73
N ALA A 223 1.48 8.11 -0.45
CA ALA A 223 1.99 9.47 -0.66
C ALA A 223 2.93 9.87 0.49
N HIS A 224 4.17 9.40 0.44
CA HIS A 224 5.12 9.58 1.54
C HIS A 224 5.64 11.02 1.64
N PHE A 225 5.58 11.78 0.53
CA PHE A 225 5.97 13.18 0.48
C PHE A 225 5.14 13.93 -0.58
N ILE A 226 5.00 15.24 -0.42
CA ILE A 226 4.24 16.09 -1.35
C ILE A 226 5.08 16.33 -2.62
N SER A 227 4.55 15.93 -3.79
CA SER A 227 5.33 15.94 -5.03
C SER A 227 5.72 17.33 -5.53
N GLU A 228 4.86 18.32 -5.31
CA GLU A 228 5.10 19.70 -5.80
C GLU A 228 6.03 20.50 -4.87
N HIS A 229 6.51 19.90 -3.79
CA HIS A 229 7.50 20.52 -2.90
C HIS A 229 8.87 20.64 -3.61
N PRO A 230 9.56 21.79 -3.53
CA PRO A 230 10.83 22.03 -4.24
C PRO A 230 11.92 20.99 -3.98
N ALA A 231 11.94 20.37 -2.80
CA ALA A 231 12.92 19.35 -2.44
C ALA A 231 12.61 17.96 -3.03
N PHE A 232 11.43 17.71 -3.60
CA PHE A 232 11.04 16.37 -4.04
C PHE A 232 11.71 15.97 -5.35
N MET A 233 12.41 14.85 -5.34
CA MET A 233 13.16 14.33 -6.47
C MET A 233 12.48 13.13 -7.18
N GLY A 234 11.35 12.64 -6.65
CA GLY A 234 10.67 11.44 -7.12
C GLY A 234 10.94 10.22 -6.25
N SER A 235 10.70 9.03 -6.80
CA SER A 235 10.90 7.76 -6.10
C SER A 235 12.22 7.09 -6.48
N LEU A 236 12.90 6.46 -5.52
CA LEU A 236 14.02 5.58 -5.83
C LEU A 236 13.51 4.36 -6.61
N THR A 237 14.32 3.88 -7.54
CA THR A 237 13.99 2.69 -8.34
C THR A 237 14.39 1.40 -7.60
N ARG A 238 13.99 0.24 -8.15
CA ARG A 238 14.47 -1.08 -7.69
C ARG A 238 15.71 -1.58 -8.43
N ASP A 239 16.37 -0.70 -9.19
CA ASP A 239 17.64 -0.93 -9.86
C ASP A 239 18.79 -0.43 -8.98
N GLN A 240 19.64 -1.33 -8.54
CA GLN A 240 20.73 -1.05 -7.59
C GLN A 240 21.72 -0.02 -8.13
N GLN A 241 22.06 -0.09 -9.42
CA GLN A 241 23.02 0.83 -10.01
C GLN A 241 22.45 2.25 -10.12
N ARG A 242 21.16 2.36 -10.49
CA ARG A 242 20.48 3.66 -10.53
C ARG A 242 20.35 4.28 -9.15
N VAL A 243 20.01 3.48 -8.13
CA VAL A 243 19.95 3.96 -6.74
C VAL A 243 21.33 4.41 -6.28
N ARG A 244 22.39 3.61 -6.53
CA ARG A 244 23.76 4.00 -6.20
C ARG A 244 24.18 5.32 -6.85
N ASN A 245 23.86 5.50 -8.12
CA ASN A 245 24.16 6.73 -8.84
C ASN A 245 23.38 7.93 -8.27
N ALA A 246 22.10 7.75 -7.96
CA ALA A 246 21.26 8.79 -7.35
C ALA A 246 21.77 9.22 -5.96
N LEU A 247 22.30 8.27 -5.17
CA LEU A 247 22.79 8.53 -3.81
C LEU A 247 24.28 8.88 -3.75
N ALA A 248 25.05 8.72 -4.82
CA ALA A 248 26.49 8.99 -4.85
C ALA A 248 26.90 10.40 -4.43
N PRO A 249 26.14 11.47 -4.70
CA PRO A 249 26.53 12.83 -4.29
C PRO A 249 26.43 13.10 -2.79
N TYR A 250 25.78 12.22 -2.00
CA TYR A 250 25.43 12.49 -0.61
C TYR A 250 26.36 11.80 0.38
N GLY A 251 26.65 12.47 1.50
CA GLY A 251 27.45 11.91 2.59
C GLY A 251 26.61 11.38 3.76
N LEU A 252 25.33 11.77 3.84
CA LEU A 252 24.42 11.39 4.90
C LEU A 252 23.03 11.10 4.34
N MET A 253 22.49 9.95 4.67
CA MET A 253 21.11 9.54 4.39
C MET A 253 20.27 9.57 5.66
N LEU A 254 19.19 10.33 5.64
CA LEU A 254 18.14 10.34 6.66
C LEU A 254 17.01 9.44 6.19
N ALA A 255 16.95 8.21 6.69
CA ALA A 255 15.89 7.26 6.40
C ALA A 255 14.73 7.46 7.37
N ILE A 256 13.67 8.11 6.92
CA ILE A 256 12.54 8.54 7.73
C ILE A 256 11.33 7.66 7.50
N GLY A 257 10.98 6.83 8.49
CA GLY A 257 9.82 5.95 8.44
C GLY A 257 9.86 4.94 7.29
N CYS A 258 11.05 4.52 6.87
CA CYS A 258 11.24 3.61 5.73
C CYS A 258 12.09 2.39 6.07
N ASP A 259 11.79 1.30 5.36
CA ASP A 259 12.64 0.11 5.30
C ASP A 259 13.69 0.37 4.22
N ILE A 260 14.97 0.48 4.60
CA ILE A 260 16.00 0.88 3.64
C ILE A 260 16.14 -0.16 2.53
N LEU A 261 15.80 0.28 1.32
CA LEU A 261 16.06 -0.35 0.03
C LEU A 261 15.63 -1.82 -0.06
N GLN A 262 14.32 -2.06 -0.04
CA GLN A 262 13.77 -3.37 -0.37
C GLN A 262 13.92 -3.63 -1.87
N MET A 263 15.01 -4.31 -2.26
CA MET A 263 15.25 -4.70 -3.64
C MET A 263 14.54 -6.01 -3.96
N SER A 264 13.89 -6.09 -5.12
CA SER A 264 13.15 -7.29 -5.53
C SER A 264 14.03 -8.33 -6.24
N VAL A 265 15.20 -7.93 -6.71
CA VAL A 265 16.10 -8.77 -7.50
C VAL A 265 17.51 -8.64 -6.94
N TRP A 266 18.19 -9.77 -6.80
CA TRP A 266 19.59 -9.77 -6.42
C TRP A 266 20.47 -9.16 -7.52
N SER A 267 21.47 -8.39 -7.13
CA SER A 267 22.51 -7.83 -7.99
C SER A 267 23.84 -7.84 -7.24
N PRO A 268 24.98 -8.01 -7.91
CA PRO A 268 26.28 -7.87 -7.29
C PRO A 268 26.62 -6.43 -6.91
N THR A 269 25.84 -5.46 -7.41
CA THR A 269 26.03 -4.04 -7.11
C THR A 269 25.41 -3.71 -5.76
N ASP A 270 26.19 -3.20 -4.82
CA ASP A 270 25.67 -2.59 -3.60
C ASP A 270 24.95 -1.28 -3.97
N PRO A 271 23.66 -1.13 -3.64
CA PRO A 271 22.90 0.07 -3.98
C PRO A 271 23.35 1.31 -3.18
N LEU A 272 24.06 1.14 -2.07
CA LEU A 272 24.54 2.28 -1.28
C LEU A 272 26.00 2.63 -1.60
N PRO A 273 26.34 3.92 -1.74
CA PRO A 273 27.73 4.36 -1.79
C PRO A 273 28.47 4.00 -0.49
N PRO A 274 29.73 3.53 -0.55
CA PRO A 274 30.45 3.06 0.65
C PRO A 274 30.67 4.09 1.75
N ALA A 275 30.70 5.38 1.37
CA ALA A 275 30.92 6.49 2.33
C ALA A 275 29.62 7.10 2.85
N LEU A 276 28.46 6.60 2.46
CA LEU A 276 27.16 7.14 2.85
C LEU A 276 26.83 6.71 4.28
N GLU A 277 26.86 7.65 5.22
CA GLU A 277 26.38 7.42 6.58
C GLU A 277 24.85 7.37 6.62
N ILE A 278 24.28 6.55 7.52
CA ILE A 278 22.83 6.35 7.64
C ILE A 278 22.35 6.71 9.03
N LEU A 279 21.28 7.51 9.09
CA LEU A 279 20.47 7.73 10.27
C LEU A 279 19.06 7.21 10.00
N GLN A 280 18.49 6.42 10.93
CA GLN A 280 17.15 5.86 10.79
C GLN A 280 16.23 6.36 11.90
N ILE A 281 15.01 6.78 11.53
CA ILE A 281 13.93 7.15 12.45
C ILE A 281 12.66 6.43 12.01
N GLY A 282 12.01 5.74 12.95
CA GLY A 282 10.76 5.01 12.69
C GLY A 282 10.39 4.09 13.85
N LEU A 283 9.41 3.21 13.66
CA LEU A 283 8.89 2.30 14.70
C LEU A 283 9.22 0.83 14.43
N ARG A 284 9.67 0.48 13.21
CA ARG A 284 9.99 -0.89 12.81
C ARG A 284 11.42 -1.26 13.19
N ASP A 285 11.64 -1.57 14.46
CA ASP A 285 12.97 -1.91 15.00
C ASP A 285 13.63 -3.11 14.31
N TRP A 286 12.85 -4.11 13.87
CA TRP A 286 13.37 -5.24 13.10
C TRP A 286 14.04 -4.83 11.78
N GLU A 287 13.56 -3.78 11.13
CA GLU A 287 14.09 -3.30 9.85
C GLU A 287 15.31 -2.37 10.02
N MET A 288 15.48 -1.78 11.21
CA MET A 288 16.56 -0.84 11.48
C MET A 288 17.92 -1.54 11.53
N GLY A 289 18.86 -1.08 10.69
CA GLY A 289 20.21 -1.64 10.63
C GLY A 289 20.28 -3.09 10.11
N LYS A 290 19.17 -3.69 9.69
CA LYS A 290 19.10 -5.09 9.26
C LYS A 290 19.95 -5.38 8.04
N ASN A 291 19.82 -4.56 7.00
CA ASN A 291 20.52 -4.76 5.74
C ASN A 291 21.76 -3.85 5.62
N TYR A 292 21.69 -2.67 6.19
CA TYR A 292 22.74 -1.65 6.09
C TYR A 292 22.97 -1.03 7.47
N PRO A 293 24.23 -1.03 7.96
CA PRO A 293 24.55 -0.47 9.27
C PRO A 293 24.16 0.99 9.36
N ALA A 294 23.39 1.35 10.38
CA ALA A 294 23.05 2.73 10.69
C ALA A 294 24.00 3.29 11.75
N LYS A 295 24.49 4.51 11.56
CA LYS A 295 25.30 5.23 12.56
C LYS A 295 24.46 5.54 13.80
N LEU A 296 23.17 5.82 13.61
CA LEU A 296 22.19 6.00 14.67
C LEU A 296 20.82 5.55 14.17
N ALA A 297 20.14 4.71 14.94
CA ALA A 297 18.78 4.26 14.69
C ALA A 297 17.90 4.60 15.91
N LEU A 298 16.82 5.33 15.69
CA LEU A 298 15.92 5.80 16.73
C LEU A 298 14.53 5.22 16.54
N ARG A 299 14.11 4.34 17.47
CA ARG A 299 12.78 3.73 17.46
C ARG A 299 11.77 4.67 18.14
N HIS A 300 11.31 5.67 17.40
CA HIS A 300 10.36 6.66 17.87
C HIS A 300 9.40 7.09 16.76
N ASP A 301 8.29 7.71 17.17
CA ASP A 301 7.34 8.31 16.24
C ASP A 301 8.03 9.35 15.34
N VAL A 302 7.72 9.33 14.05
CA VAL A 302 8.35 10.21 13.06
C VAL A 302 7.94 11.66 13.31
N GLY A 303 6.66 11.94 13.49
CA GLY A 303 6.14 13.30 13.67
C GLY A 303 6.71 13.97 14.92
N GLU A 304 6.65 13.27 16.06
CA GLU A 304 7.17 13.77 17.35
C GLU A 304 8.69 13.96 17.32
N THR A 305 9.41 13.03 16.70
CA THR A 305 10.87 13.14 16.56
C THR A 305 11.26 14.35 15.73
N LEU A 306 10.65 14.54 14.56
CA LEU A 306 10.97 15.65 13.67
C LEU A 306 10.48 16.99 14.25
N GLY A 307 9.33 17.01 14.94
CA GLY A 307 8.81 18.17 15.63
C GLY A 307 9.78 18.71 16.69
N ALA A 308 10.51 17.81 17.37
CA ALA A 308 11.55 18.19 18.33
C ALA A 308 12.90 18.50 17.65
N LEU A 309 13.26 17.77 16.59
CA LEU A 309 14.57 17.87 15.93
C LEU A 309 14.72 19.16 15.11
N VAL A 310 13.71 19.55 14.32
CA VAL A 310 13.82 20.68 13.38
C VAL A 310 14.12 22.01 14.08
N PRO A 311 13.45 22.37 15.19
CA PRO A 311 13.80 23.57 15.94
C PRO A 311 15.24 23.57 16.49
N LEU A 312 15.74 22.41 16.95
CA LEU A 312 17.13 22.28 17.43
C LEU A 312 18.14 22.48 16.29
N LEU A 313 17.87 21.92 15.10
CA LEU A 313 18.72 22.11 13.93
C LEU A 313 18.79 23.58 13.52
N ILE A 314 17.65 24.26 13.47
CA ILE A 314 17.58 25.69 13.14
C ILE A 314 18.34 26.53 14.19
N GLN A 315 18.10 26.27 15.47
CA GLN A 315 18.74 27.01 16.57
C GLN A 315 20.27 26.84 16.56
N ARG A 316 20.76 25.61 16.44
CA ARG A 316 22.21 25.31 16.51
C ARG A 316 22.93 25.59 15.20
N GLY A 317 22.28 25.39 14.06
CA GLY A 317 22.85 25.64 12.73
C GLY A 317 22.95 27.12 12.39
N GLY A 318 22.08 27.96 12.96
CA GLY A 318 22.07 29.39 12.82
C GLY A 318 22.06 29.87 11.36
N GLN A 319 22.68 31.05 11.12
CA GLN A 319 22.67 31.65 9.78
C GLN A 319 23.42 30.79 8.74
N ASN A 320 24.50 30.14 9.13
CA ASN A 320 25.28 29.27 8.22
C ASN A 320 24.44 28.12 7.65
N LEU A 321 23.63 27.45 8.49
CA LEU A 321 22.71 26.41 8.02
C LEU A 321 21.68 26.98 7.07
N LYS A 322 21.09 28.13 7.42
CA LYS A 322 20.07 28.80 6.60
C LYS A 322 20.60 29.16 5.21
N ASP A 323 21.80 29.77 5.14
CA ASP A 323 22.39 30.17 3.87
C ASP A 323 22.69 28.94 2.98
N ARG A 324 23.24 27.87 3.57
CA ARG A 324 23.49 26.61 2.86
C ARG A 324 22.19 25.96 2.38
N ALA A 325 21.16 25.94 3.23
CA ALA A 325 19.87 25.36 2.89
C ALA A 325 19.22 26.14 1.74
N SER A 326 19.22 27.46 1.78
CA SER A 326 18.67 28.29 0.71
C SER A 326 19.36 28.05 -0.65
N ALA A 327 20.69 28.03 -0.66
CA ALA A 327 21.47 27.79 -1.89
C ALA A 327 21.20 26.38 -2.49
N ARG A 328 21.05 25.37 -1.61
CA ARG A 328 20.69 24.00 -2.04
C ARG A 328 19.29 23.94 -2.59
N MET A 329 18.30 24.51 -1.87
CA MET A 329 16.91 24.53 -2.35
C MET A 329 16.78 25.17 -3.73
N GLU A 330 17.48 26.28 -3.98
CA GLU A 330 17.52 26.90 -5.30
C GLU A 330 18.09 25.96 -6.37
N SER A 331 19.17 25.25 -6.05
CA SER A 331 19.75 24.25 -6.95
C SER A 331 18.81 23.07 -7.22
N LEU A 332 18.05 22.60 -6.23
CA LEU A 332 17.12 21.48 -6.37
C LEU A 332 15.98 21.80 -7.35
N THR A 333 15.52 23.05 -7.41
CA THR A 333 14.44 23.45 -8.32
C THR A 333 14.79 23.24 -9.80
N LEU A 334 16.07 23.18 -10.15
CA LEU A 334 16.52 22.97 -11.52
C LEU A 334 16.33 21.53 -12.02
N SER A 335 16.20 20.57 -11.10
CA SER A 335 16.13 19.13 -11.43
C SER A 335 15.18 18.35 -10.55
N ASN A 336 14.28 19.01 -9.84
CA ASN A 336 13.29 18.36 -8.98
C ASN A 336 12.20 17.66 -9.79
N TRP A 337 11.29 16.98 -9.08
CA TRP A 337 10.17 16.26 -9.69
C TRP A 337 9.31 17.17 -10.61
N SER A 338 8.97 18.38 -10.17
CA SER A 338 8.13 19.31 -10.94
C SER A 338 8.77 19.72 -12.27
N THR A 339 10.06 20.02 -12.25
CA THR A 339 10.83 20.36 -13.46
C THR A 339 10.95 19.17 -14.40
N ASN A 340 11.29 17.99 -13.86
CA ASN A 340 11.37 16.76 -14.64
C ASN A 340 10.00 16.34 -15.21
N ARG A 341 8.92 16.52 -14.45
CA ARG A 341 7.55 16.26 -14.91
C ARG A 341 7.21 17.07 -16.16
N THR A 342 7.59 18.35 -16.19
CA THR A 342 7.35 19.21 -17.36
C THR A 342 8.00 18.66 -18.62
N THR A 343 9.26 18.23 -18.54
CA THR A 343 9.98 17.61 -19.67
C THR A 343 9.32 16.30 -20.09
N ARG A 344 8.98 15.43 -19.14
CA ARG A 344 8.35 14.14 -19.43
C ARG A 344 6.95 14.26 -20.04
N ILE A 345 6.20 15.31 -19.69
CA ILE A 345 4.91 15.61 -20.34
C ILE A 345 5.12 15.92 -21.83
N GLN A 346 6.16 16.69 -22.17
CA GLN A 346 6.47 17.01 -23.56
C GLN A 346 6.87 15.76 -24.34
N GLU A 347 7.74 14.92 -23.77
CA GLU A 347 8.18 13.65 -24.36
C GLU A 347 6.99 12.70 -24.58
N ALA A 348 6.17 12.48 -23.54
CA ALA A 348 5.02 11.56 -23.63
C ALA A 348 3.95 12.04 -24.62
N ALA A 349 3.80 13.35 -24.83
CA ALA A 349 2.83 13.90 -25.77
C ALA A 349 3.15 13.55 -27.23
N GLU A 350 4.39 13.21 -27.56
CA GLU A 350 4.79 12.78 -28.91
C GLU A 350 4.13 11.45 -29.30
N ASP A 351 3.77 10.61 -28.31
CA ASP A 351 3.16 9.29 -28.50
C ASP A 351 1.61 9.32 -28.55
N ALA A 352 1.00 10.50 -28.66
CA ALA A 352 -0.46 10.68 -28.59
C ALA A 352 -1.27 9.89 -29.64
N ASN A 353 -0.67 9.47 -30.74
CA ASN A 353 -1.30 8.72 -31.82
C ASN A 353 -0.72 7.30 -31.98
N THR A 354 0.00 6.82 -30.97
CA THR A 354 0.64 5.49 -31.03
C THR A 354 -0.40 4.39 -30.76
N HIS A 355 -0.37 3.33 -31.56
CA HIS A 355 -1.25 2.16 -31.47
C HIS A 355 -0.45 0.85 -31.45
N PRO A 356 -0.71 -0.06 -30.49
CA PRO A 356 -1.56 0.09 -29.30
C PRO A 356 -1.13 1.26 -28.41
N ILE A 357 -2.01 1.71 -27.51
CA ILE A 357 -1.77 2.90 -26.67
C ILE A 357 -0.47 2.76 -25.89
N GLU A 358 0.41 3.77 -25.99
CA GLU A 358 1.68 3.78 -25.26
C GLU A 358 1.44 4.05 -23.77
N PRO A 359 1.97 3.18 -22.86
CA PRO A 359 1.72 3.30 -21.42
C PRO A 359 2.14 4.63 -20.80
N GLN A 360 3.23 5.25 -21.25
CA GLN A 360 3.68 6.52 -20.69
C GLN A 360 2.73 7.67 -21.06
N TRP A 361 2.26 7.72 -22.30
CA TRP A 361 1.22 8.65 -22.73
C TRP A 361 -0.07 8.45 -21.93
N LEU A 362 -0.46 7.20 -21.73
CA LEU A 362 -1.66 6.86 -20.97
C LEU A 362 -1.57 7.37 -19.52
N MET A 363 -0.44 7.15 -18.84
CA MET A 363 -0.24 7.63 -17.47
C MET A 363 -0.22 9.15 -17.37
N MET A 364 0.39 9.83 -18.34
CA MET A 364 0.35 11.29 -18.46
C MET A 364 -1.08 11.79 -18.62
N THR A 365 -1.81 11.25 -19.59
CA THR A 365 -3.19 11.65 -19.92
C THR A 365 -4.15 11.39 -18.76
N LEU A 366 -4.08 10.20 -18.15
CA LEU A 366 -4.85 9.86 -16.95
C LEU A 366 -4.56 10.87 -15.83
N SER A 367 -3.28 11.10 -15.52
CA SER A 367 -2.88 12.03 -14.46
C SER A 367 -3.37 13.45 -14.69
N SER A 368 -3.44 13.91 -15.96
CA SER A 368 -3.92 15.25 -16.30
C SER A 368 -5.40 15.46 -16.08
N GLN A 369 -6.21 14.40 -16.11
CA GLN A 369 -7.66 14.43 -15.89
C GLN A 369 -8.06 14.21 -14.43
N LEU A 370 -7.14 13.74 -13.57
CA LEU A 370 -7.43 13.56 -12.15
C LEU A 370 -7.64 14.92 -11.47
N THR A 371 -8.74 15.04 -10.76
CA THR A 371 -8.97 16.19 -9.88
C THR A 371 -8.17 16.06 -8.59
N GLU A 372 -7.98 17.14 -7.86
CA GLU A 372 -7.28 17.13 -6.56
C GLU A 372 -7.94 16.20 -5.53
N ASN A 373 -9.23 15.96 -5.69
CA ASN A 373 -10.02 15.09 -4.81
C ASN A 373 -10.00 13.60 -5.21
N CYS A 374 -9.27 13.21 -6.25
CA CYS A 374 -9.12 11.81 -6.62
C CYS A 374 -8.11 11.08 -5.72
N ILE A 375 -8.38 9.79 -5.50
CA ILE A 375 -7.47 8.84 -4.86
C ILE A 375 -7.09 7.80 -5.91
N VAL A 376 -5.81 7.49 -6.04
CA VAL A 376 -5.35 6.42 -6.93
C VAL A 376 -4.96 5.18 -6.13
N VAL A 377 -5.50 4.02 -6.54
CA VAL A 377 -5.08 2.69 -6.09
C VAL A 377 -4.32 2.03 -7.24
N ASP A 378 -3.05 1.70 -7.04
CA ASP A 378 -2.14 1.27 -8.10
C ASP A 378 -1.64 -0.17 -7.91
N GLU A 379 -1.94 -0.99 -8.90
CA GLU A 379 -1.38 -2.31 -9.15
C GLU A 379 -1.14 -2.52 -10.67
N GLY A 380 -0.82 -1.45 -11.39
CA GLY A 380 -0.61 -1.48 -12.85
C GLY A 380 0.76 -2.01 -13.28
N LEU A 381 1.66 -2.26 -12.34
CA LEU A 381 2.99 -2.85 -12.53
C LEU A 381 3.79 -2.19 -13.68
N THR A 382 4.19 -2.96 -14.71
CA THR A 382 5.04 -2.46 -15.80
C THR A 382 4.38 -1.39 -16.64
N ALA A 383 3.08 -1.47 -16.87
CA ALA A 383 2.34 -0.49 -17.68
C ALA A 383 2.08 0.82 -16.90
N ALA A 384 2.08 0.80 -15.57
CA ALA A 384 1.92 2.00 -14.75
C ALA A 384 3.24 2.53 -14.15
N LYS A 385 4.40 2.03 -14.56
CA LYS A 385 5.71 2.40 -13.98
C LYS A 385 6.01 3.89 -14.00
N SER A 386 5.46 4.64 -14.95
CA SER A 386 5.62 6.09 -15.09
C SER A 386 4.53 6.92 -14.39
N LEU A 387 3.54 6.30 -13.75
CA LEU A 387 2.41 7.00 -13.11
C LEU A 387 2.87 8.10 -12.14
N LEU A 388 3.79 7.78 -11.23
CA LEU A 388 4.29 8.74 -10.24
C LEU A 388 5.25 9.78 -10.81
N ASP A 389 5.63 9.67 -12.06
CA ASP A 389 6.35 10.72 -12.79
C ASP A 389 5.42 11.87 -13.23
N PHE A 390 4.11 11.57 -13.38
CA PHE A 390 3.09 12.51 -13.83
C PHE A 390 2.08 12.91 -12.75
N MET A 391 1.71 11.97 -11.89
CA MET A 391 0.68 12.16 -10.88
C MET A 391 1.23 12.88 -9.64
N PRO A 392 0.71 14.08 -9.28
CA PRO A 392 1.13 14.75 -8.05
C PRO A 392 0.51 14.09 -6.82
N LEU A 393 1.34 13.85 -5.82
CA LEU A 393 0.96 13.43 -4.47
C LEU A 393 0.73 14.70 -3.63
N ARG A 394 -0.52 15.00 -3.28
CA ARG A 394 -0.91 16.25 -2.60
C ARG A 394 -1.16 16.08 -1.10
N ASP A 395 -1.63 14.91 -0.71
CA ASP A 395 -1.93 14.55 0.67
C ASP A 395 -1.70 13.04 0.92
N ARG A 396 -1.81 12.62 2.18
CA ARG A 396 -1.62 11.22 2.61
C ARG A 396 -2.58 10.21 1.94
N TYR A 397 -3.69 10.67 1.36
CA TYR A 397 -4.71 9.84 0.72
C TYR A 397 -4.58 9.80 -0.81
N SER A 398 -3.73 10.61 -1.41
CA SER A 398 -3.63 10.74 -2.87
C SER A 398 -3.32 9.42 -3.58
N TYR A 399 -2.61 8.49 -2.90
CA TYR A 399 -2.10 7.28 -3.53
C TYR A 399 -2.00 6.10 -2.56
N PHE A 400 -2.43 4.93 -3.02
CA PHE A 400 -2.26 3.64 -2.35
C PHE A 400 -1.67 2.63 -3.33
N GLY A 401 -0.44 2.21 -3.10
CA GLY A 401 0.25 1.20 -3.89
C GLY A 401 0.37 -0.15 -3.17
N MET A 402 0.61 -1.19 -3.94
CA MET A 402 0.87 -2.54 -3.44
C MET A 402 2.23 -2.59 -2.72
N VAL A 403 2.28 -3.26 -1.56
CA VAL A 403 3.46 -3.28 -0.68
C VAL A 403 4.34 -4.51 -0.91
N SER A 404 3.74 -5.72 -0.98
CA SER A 404 4.48 -6.97 -0.87
C SER A 404 4.84 -7.64 -2.20
N GLY A 405 4.24 -7.20 -3.31
CA GLY A 405 4.33 -7.87 -4.60
C GLY A 405 3.33 -9.02 -4.80
N GLY A 406 2.45 -9.28 -3.83
CA GLY A 406 1.32 -10.22 -3.97
C GLY A 406 0.19 -9.59 -4.76
N ILE A 407 0.10 -9.92 -6.06
CA ILE A 407 -0.92 -9.37 -6.99
C ILE A 407 -2.34 -9.82 -6.65
N GLY A 408 -3.33 -9.05 -7.14
CA GLY A 408 -4.76 -9.25 -6.87
C GLY A 408 -5.30 -8.42 -5.70
N TRP A 409 -4.52 -7.47 -5.23
CA TRP A 409 -4.90 -6.57 -4.14
C TRP A 409 -5.74 -5.37 -4.65
N GLY A 410 -5.37 -4.77 -5.77
CA GLY A 410 -5.80 -3.43 -6.18
C GLY A 410 -7.29 -3.27 -6.42
N ILE A 411 -7.96 -4.20 -7.15
CA ILE A 411 -9.40 -4.11 -7.41
C ILE A 411 -10.18 -4.14 -6.09
N ALA A 412 -9.85 -5.08 -5.21
CA ALA A 412 -10.53 -5.24 -3.93
C ALA A 412 -10.20 -4.10 -2.96
N ALA A 413 -8.94 -3.69 -2.86
CA ALA A 413 -8.52 -2.59 -2.01
C ALA A 413 -9.19 -1.26 -2.38
N ALA A 414 -9.42 -1.01 -3.67
CA ALA A 414 -10.14 0.18 -4.13
C ALA A 414 -11.54 0.32 -3.51
N ILE A 415 -12.24 -0.80 -3.30
CA ILE A 415 -13.53 -0.83 -2.60
C ILE A 415 -13.36 -0.37 -1.15
N GLY A 416 -12.39 -0.95 -0.44
CA GLY A 416 -12.10 -0.57 0.94
C GLY A 416 -11.71 0.90 1.07
N VAL A 417 -10.87 1.40 0.17
CA VAL A 417 -10.46 2.81 0.13
C VAL A 417 -11.66 3.72 -0.13
N GLN A 418 -12.55 3.37 -1.08
CA GLN A 418 -13.75 4.16 -1.39
C GLN A 418 -14.71 4.21 -0.20
N LEU A 419 -14.91 3.09 0.50
CA LEU A 419 -15.75 3.04 1.70
C LEU A 419 -15.17 3.87 2.86
N ALA A 420 -13.85 3.94 2.96
CA ALA A 420 -13.16 4.74 3.98
C ALA A 420 -13.12 6.25 3.64
N GLN A 421 -13.18 6.60 2.36
CA GLN A 421 -13.11 7.96 1.84
C GLN A 421 -14.31 8.24 0.89
N PRO A 422 -15.54 8.26 1.39
CA PRO A 422 -16.75 8.27 0.55
C PRO A 422 -16.90 9.56 -0.27
N ASP A 423 -16.32 10.67 0.18
CA ASP A 423 -16.40 11.99 -0.46
C ASP A 423 -15.34 12.18 -1.56
N ARG A 424 -14.45 11.21 -1.73
CA ARG A 424 -13.37 11.22 -2.74
C ARG A 424 -13.60 10.14 -3.78
N ARG A 425 -13.24 10.42 -5.02
CA ARG A 425 -13.32 9.42 -6.08
C ARG A 425 -12.08 8.56 -6.12
N VAL A 426 -12.30 7.24 -6.17
CA VAL A 426 -11.21 6.28 -6.34
C VAL A 426 -11.05 5.92 -7.82
N VAL A 427 -9.80 5.96 -8.29
CA VAL A 427 -9.37 5.44 -9.59
C VAL A 427 -8.41 4.29 -9.33
N ALA A 428 -8.76 3.08 -9.75
CA ALA A 428 -7.94 1.89 -9.59
C ALA A 428 -7.23 1.54 -10.91
N ILE A 429 -5.91 1.57 -10.93
CA ILE A 429 -5.07 1.29 -12.10
C ILE A 429 -4.46 -0.10 -11.92
N ILE A 430 -4.87 -1.07 -12.74
CA ILE A 430 -4.60 -2.49 -12.50
C ILE A 430 -4.09 -3.13 -13.80
N GLY A 431 -3.05 -3.95 -13.72
CA GLY A 431 -2.63 -4.79 -14.84
C GLY A 431 -3.62 -5.93 -15.10
N ASP A 432 -3.73 -6.37 -16.35
CA ASP A 432 -4.63 -7.47 -16.78
C ASP A 432 -4.41 -8.77 -16.01
N GLY A 433 -3.15 -9.17 -15.83
CA GLY A 433 -2.81 -10.35 -15.05
C GLY A 433 -3.14 -10.22 -13.56
N SER A 434 -2.98 -9.04 -12.97
CA SER A 434 -3.35 -8.75 -11.58
C SER A 434 -4.87 -8.77 -11.40
N ALA A 435 -5.62 -8.22 -12.34
CA ALA A 435 -7.07 -8.17 -12.31
C ALA A 435 -7.71 -9.56 -12.21
N MET A 436 -7.10 -10.57 -12.82
CA MET A 436 -7.61 -11.96 -12.80
C MET A 436 -7.49 -12.67 -11.45
N TYR A 437 -6.78 -12.10 -10.49
CA TYR A 437 -6.70 -12.68 -9.14
C TYR A 437 -7.90 -12.35 -8.26
N SER A 438 -8.59 -11.22 -8.51
CA SER A 438 -9.70 -10.76 -7.67
C SER A 438 -10.85 -10.10 -8.45
N PRO A 439 -11.23 -10.59 -9.65
CA PRO A 439 -12.28 -9.97 -10.45
C PRO A 439 -13.65 -9.98 -9.75
N GLN A 440 -13.88 -10.89 -8.79
CA GLN A 440 -15.11 -10.98 -8.01
C GLN A 440 -15.41 -9.69 -7.23
N ALA A 441 -14.38 -8.89 -6.93
CA ALA A 441 -14.54 -7.60 -6.26
C ALA A 441 -15.37 -6.60 -7.09
N LEU A 442 -15.37 -6.72 -8.42
CA LEU A 442 -16.20 -5.90 -9.31
C LEU A 442 -17.70 -6.06 -9.01
N TRP A 443 -18.13 -7.28 -8.64
CA TRP A 443 -19.50 -7.52 -8.19
C TRP A 443 -19.80 -6.75 -6.88
N THR A 444 -18.89 -6.74 -5.92
CA THR A 444 -19.07 -6.00 -4.66
C THR A 444 -19.15 -4.49 -4.92
N ALA A 445 -18.33 -3.95 -5.82
CA ALA A 445 -18.40 -2.56 -6.22
C ALA A 445 -19.75 -2.20 -6.85
N ALA A 446 -20.26 -3.06 -7.72
CA ALA A 446 -21.58 -2.91 -8.35
C ALA A 446 -22.72 -3.03 -7.34
N HIS A 447 -22.66 -4.04 -6.45
CA HIS A 447 -23.66 -4.25 -5.40
C HIS A 447 -23.81 -3.04 -4.48
N LEU A 448 -22.70 -2.40 -4.12
CA LEU A 448 -22.66 -1.21 -3.25
C LEU A 448 -22.78 0.11 -4.01
N GLN A 449 -22.91 0.08 -5.34
CA GLN A 449 -22.97 1.27 -6.21
C GLN A 449 -21.84 2.27 -5.93
N LEU A 450 -20.61 1.78 -5.75
CA LEU A 450 -19.46 2.62 -5.40
C LEU A 450 -18.95 3.38 -6.62
N PRO A 451 -18.70 4.69 -6.53
CA PRO A 451 -18.22 5.50 -7.65
C PRO A 451 -16.73 5.30 -7.90
N ILE A 452 -16.32 4.07 -8.27
CA ILE A 452 -14.95 3.70 -8.56
C ILE A 452 -14.76 3.59 -10.09
N THR A 453 -13.68 4.19 -10.60
CA THR A 453 -13.23 3.98 -11.98
C THR A 453 -12.09 2.95 -11.97
N PHE A 454 -12.34 1.76 -12.52
CA PHE A 454 -11.32 0.73 -12.73
C PHE A 454 -10.70 0.91 -14.13
N VAL A 455 -9.39 1.09 -14.21
CA VAL A 455 -8.63 1.16 -15.46
C VAL A 455 -7.74 -0.06 -15.54
N ILE A 456 -8.09 -1.01 -16.42
CA ILE A 456 -7.32 -2.22 -16.64
C ILE A 456 -6.36 -2.01 -17.79
N LEU A 457 -5.07 -2.12 -17.51
CA LEU A 457 -3.99 -1.98 -18.49
C LEU A 457 -3.76 -3.36 -19.13
N ASN A 458 -4.39 -3.60 -20.27
CA ASN A 458 -4.36 -4.91 -20.95
C ASN A 458 -3.23 -4.96 -21.98
N ASN A 459 -2.13 -5.60 -21.62
CA ASN A 459 -1.00 -5.91 -22.51
C ASN A 459 -0.98 -7.39 -22.94
N ARG A 460 -2.04 -8.16 -22.63
CA ARG A 460 -2.25 -9.57 -22.95
C ARG A 460 -1.21 -10.53 -22.38
N GLY A 461 -0.68 -10.23 -21.18
CA GLY A 461 0.26 -11.16 -20.54
C GLY A 461 1.06 -10.60 -19.36
N TYR A 462 1.91 -11.44 -18.86
CA TYR A 462 2.85 -11.08 -17.79
C TYR A 462 4.12 -10.40 -18.36
N ARG A 463 3.97 -9.17 -18.85
CA ARG A 463 5.06 -8.38 -19.47
C ARG A 463 6.31 -8.34 -18.57
N ILE A 464 6.16 -8.15 -17.26
CA ILE A 464 7.29 -8.11 -16.32
C ILE A 464 8.13 -9.40 -16.36
N LEU A 465 7.49 -10.55 -16.53
CA LEU A 465 8.19 -11.83 -16.59
C LEU A 465 8.98 -11.96 -17.90
N LYS A 466 8.40 -11.53 -19.01
CA LYS A 466 9.07 -11.51 -20.33
C LYS A 466 10.32 -10.62 -20.31
N GLU A 467 10.17 -9.38 -19.83
CA GLU A 467 11.29 -8.44 -19.69
C GLU A 467 12.41 -9.02 -18.79
N ARG A 468 12.04 -9.72 -17.70
CA ARG A 468 13.01 -10.36 -16.81
C ARG A 468 13.69 -11.58 -17.42
N LEU A 469 12.94 -12.40 -18.18
CA LEU A 469 13.49 -13.56 -18.86
C LEU A 469 14.57 -13.15 -19.86
N ILE A 470 14.30 -12.13 -20.66
CA ILE A 470 15.28 -11.55 -21.59
C ILE A 470 16.49 -11.01 -20.82
N ALA A 471 16.25 -10.20 -19.79
CA ALA A 471 17.34 -9.55 -19.05
C ALA A 471 18.28 -10.54 -18.34
N PHE A 472 17.76 -11.67 -17.83
CA PHE A 472 18.55 -12.63 -17.08
C PHE A 472 19.12 -13.77 -17.93
N HIS A 473 18.39 -14.17 -18.97
CA HIS A 473 18.72 -15.39 -19.74
C HIS A 473 18.90 -15.14 -21.23
N GLY A 474 18.58 -13.94 -21.75
CA GLY A 474 18.59 -13.66 -23.18
C GLY A 474 17.63 -14.55 -23.97
N ASP A 475 16.59 -15.09 -23.31
CA ASP A 475 15.63 -16.03 -23.90
C ASP A 475 14.29 -15.35 -24.16
N GLU A 476 13.75 -15.52 -25.37
CA GLU A 476 12.47 -14.95 -25.81
C GLU A 476 11.37 -16.00 -25.93
N ARG A 477 11.55 -17.20 -25.37
CA ARG A 477 10.53 -18.26 -25.33
C ARG A 477 9.64 -18.08 -24.11
N PHE A 478 8.53 -17.39 -24.26
CA PHE A 478 7.63 -16.94 -23.19
C PHE A 478 6.57 -17.99 -22.81
N ILE A 479 6.98 -19.12 -22.24
CA ILE A 479 6.08 -20.22 -21.87
C ILE A 479 5.21 -19.80 -20.67
N GLY A 480 3.86 -19.81 -20.87
CA GLY A 480 2.89 -19.49 -19.81
C GLY A 480 2.83 -18.00 -19.42
N MET A 481 3.28 -17.11 -20.31
CA MET A 481 3.34 -15.68 -20.05
C MET A 481 2.35 -14.84 -20.88
N ASP A 482 1.59 -15.48 -21.77
CA ASP A 482 0.63 -14.84 -22.67
C ASP A 482 -0.81 -15.21 -22.35
N PHE A 483 -1.75 -14.28 -22.57
CA PHE A 483 -3.21 -14.44 -22.45
C PHE A 483 -3.88 -14.22 -23.81
N LYS A 484 -3.47 -14.99 -24.83
CA LYS A 484 -3.88 -14.76 -26.23
C LYS A 484 -4.94 -15.74 -26.73
N ASP A 485 -4.88 -17.00 -26.29
CA ASP A 485 -5.71 -18.08 -26.84
C ASP A 485 -6.41 -18.88 -25.72
N PRO A 486 -7.64 -18.50 -25.30
CA PRO A 486 -8.38 -17.30 -25.72
C PRO A 486 -7.88 -16.01 -25.03
N PRO A 487 -8.09 -14.83 -25.63
CA PRO A 487 -7.82 -13.56 -24.96
C PRO A 487 -8.81 -13.34 -23.81
N ILE A 488 -8.36 -12.67 -22.76
CA ILE A 488 -9.23 -12.26 -21.64
C ILE A 488 -9.94 -10.97 -22.03
N ASP A 489 -11.27 -10.96 -21.97
CA ASP A 489 -12.12 -9.80 -22.15
C ASP A 489 -12.58 -9.30 -20.78
N MET A 490 -11.84 -8.35 -20.23
CA MET A 490 -12.12 -7.78 -18.91
C MET A 490 -13.37 -6.91 -18.92
N ALA A 491 -13.70 -6.27 -20.04
CA ALA A 491 -14.91 -5.46 -20.18
C ALA A 491 -16.17 -6.33 -20.13
N ALA A 492 -16.17 -7.46 -20.85
CA ALA A 492 -17.28 -8.41 -20.80
C ALA A 492 -17.42 -9.07 -19.42
N LEU A 493 -16.29 -9.48 -18.80
CA LEU A 493 -16.28 -10.06 -17.45
C LEU A 493 -16.83 -9.09 -16.41
N SER A 494 -16.41 -7.85 -16.45
CA SER A 494 -16.87 -6.79 -15.55
C SER A 494 -18.38 -6.53 -15.70
N THR A 495 -18.86 -6.48 -16.93
CA THR A 495 -20.30 -6.31 -17.24
C THR A 495 -21.11 -7.48 -16.69
N ALA A 496 -20.63 -8.72 -16.81
CA ALA A 496 -21.26 -9.91 -16.24
C ALA A 496 -21.32 -9.88 -14.70
N LEU A 497 -20.39 -9.17 -14.06
CA LEU A 497 -20.35 -8.94 -12.60
C LEU A 497 -21.12 -7.68 -12.16
N GLY A 498 -21.82 -7.01 -13.08
CA GLY A 498 -22.66 -5.85 -12.79
C GLY A 498 -21.94 -4.49 -12.83
N THR A 499 -20.64 -4.46 -13.09
CA THR A 499 -19.87 -3.23 -13.31
C THR A 499 -19.79 -2.95 -14.82
N PRO A 500 -20.36 -1.85 -15.33
CA PRO A 500 -20.30 -1.53 -16.75
C PRO A 500 -18.84 -1.46 -17.24
N GLY A 501 -18.53 -2.29 -18.24
CA GLY A 501 -17.19 -2.40 -18.81
C GLY A 501 -17.15 -1.94 -20.26
N LYS A 502 -16.05 -1.28 -20.64
CA LYS A 502 -15.77 -0.88 -22.02
C LYS A 502 -14.32 -1.13 -22.38
N GLN A 503 -14.08 -1.81 -23.51
CA GLN A 503 -12.76 -1.95 -24.11
C GLN A 503 -12.40 -0.69 -24.91
N ILE A 504 -11.18 -0.23 -24.80
CA ILE A 504 -10.65 1.00 -25.40
C ILE A 504 -9.37 0.69 -26.16
N ASN A 505 -9.38 1.03 -27.45
CA ASN A 505 -8.25 0.82 -28.34
C ASN A 505 -7.61 2.13 -28.81
N GLU A 506 -8.36 3.25 -28.76
CA GLU A 506 -7.98 4.52 -29.32
C GLU A 506 -7.69 5.57 -28.22
N PRO A 507 -6.62 6.39 -28.36
CA PRO A 507 -6.28 7.44 -27.41
C PRO A 507 -7.42 8.44 -27.13
N ASP A 508 -8.08 8.94 -28.18
CA ASP A 508 -9.18 9.91 -28.05
C ASP A 508 -10.40 9.29 -27.33
N GLU A 509 -10.66 8.01 -27.58
CA GLU A 509 -11.72 7.26 -26.89
C GLU A 509 -11.41 7.14 -25.39
N PHE A 510 -10.14 6.90 -25.02
CA PHE A 510 -9.74 6.88 -23.61
C PHE A 510 -10.02 8.23 -22.94
N ILE A 511 -9.63 9.33 -23.54
CA ILE A 511 -9.85 10.69 -23.01
C ILE A 511 -11.33 10.91 -22.70
N ALA A 512 -12.20 10.61 -23.66
CA ALA A 512 -13.65 10.80 -23.52
C ALA A 512 -14.27 9.89 -22.46
N CYS A 513 -13.99 8.58 -22.52
CA CYS A 513 -14.56 7.59 -21.62
C CYS A 513 -14.05 7.74 -20.17
N PHE A 514 -12.79 8.10 -19.98
CA PHE A 514 -12.24 8.36 -18.65
C PHE A 514 -12.86 9.61 -18.02
N SER A 515 -12.98 10.70 -18.79
CA SER A 515 -13.67 11.90 -18.32
C SER A 515 -15.15 11.64 -17.94
N GLU A 516 -15.84 10.78 -18.68
CA GLU A 516 -17.22 10.35 -18.36
C GLU A 516 -17.24 9.49 -17.10
N SER A 517 -16.35 8.52 -16.98
CA SER A 517 -16.27 7.61 -15.84
C SER A 517 -16.01 8.35 -14.53
N LEU A 518 -15.21 9.41 -14.56
CA LEU A 518 -14.95 10.26 -13.38
C LEU A 518 -16.21 11.01 -12.88
N LYS A 519 -17.27 11.10 -13.67
CA LYS A 519 -18.55 11.75 -13.31
C LYS A 519 -19.64 10.74 -12.93
N SER A 520 -19.40 9.45 -13.15
CA SER A 520 -20.36 8.38 -12.86
C SER A 520 -20.67 8.30 -11.36
N THR A 521 -21.91 8.01 -11.00
CA THR A 521 -22.34 7.78 -9.61
C THR A 521 -22.18 6.33 -9.16
N GLY A 522 -21.89 5.42 -10.08
CA GLY A 522 -21.61 4.01 -9.83
C GLY A 522 -20.24 3.60 -10.36
N PRO A 523 -19.87 2.32 -10.22
CA PRO A 523 -18.61 1.81 -10.72
C PRO A 523 -18.57 1.71 -12.24
N SER A 524 -17.39 1.83 -12.82
CA SER A 524 -17.15 1.62 -14.26
C SER A 524 -15.78 0.99 -14.47
N LEU A 525 -15.62 0.20 -15.53
CA LEU A 525 -14.35 -0.40 -15.91
C LEU A 525 -13.99 -0.02 -17.35
N LEU A 526 -12.78 0.51 -17.51
CA LEU A 526 -12.16 0.81 -18.80
C LEU A 526 -11.00 -0.17 -19.02
N GLU A 527 -11.17 -1.09 -19.96
CA GLU A 527 -10.11 -2.00 -20.39
C GLU A 527 -9.32 -1.34 -21.51
N VAL A 528 -8.13 -0.85 -21.19
CA VAL A 528 -7.30 -0.10 -22.13
C VAL A 528 -6.25 -1.03 -22.74
N MET A 529 -6.31 -1.17 -24.06
CA MET A 529 -5.34 -1.97 -24.81
C MET A 529 -4.04 -1.20 -24.95
N VAL A 530 -3.01 -1.65 -24.24
CA VAL A 530 -1.70 -0.99 -24.22
C VAL A 530 -0.65 -1.82 -24.98
N GLU A 531 0.45 -1.17 -25.30
CA GLU A 531 1.60 -1.78 -25.97
C GLU A 531 2.05 -3.06 -25.21
N PRO A 532 2.06 -4.22 -25.92
CA PRO A 532 2.20 -5.52 -25.26
C PRO A 532 3.61 -5.87 -24.80
N GLY A 533 4.64 -5.16 -25.25
CA GLY A 533 6.02 -5.45 -24.94
C GLY A 533 6.61 -6.64 -25.74
N PRO A 534 7.73 -7.24 -25.28
CA PRO A 534 8.45 -8.26 -26.04
C PRO A 534 7.59 -9.50 -26.39
N GLY A 535 7.80 -10.03 -27.61
CA GLY A 535 7.22 -11.31 -28.04
C GLY A 535 5.76 -11.25 -28.50
N ASN A 536 5.30 -10.09 -28.90
CA ASN A 536 3.93 -9.91 -29.42
C ASN A 536 3.92 -9.39 -30.84
#